data_75578d9282501fe2ef9b82326934c20e
#
_entry.id   75578d9282501fe2ef9b82326934c20e
#
_cell.length_a   1.000
_cell.length_b   1.000
_cell.length_c   1.000
_cell.angle_alpha   90.00
_cell.angle_beta   90.00
_cell.angle_gamma   90.00
#
_symmetry.space_group_name_H-M   'P 1'
#
loop_
_entity.id
_entity.type
_entity.pdbx_description
1 polymer ?
#
loop_
_entity_poly.entity_id
_entity_poly.type
_entity_poly.pdbx_seq_one_letter_code
_entity_poly.pdbx_strand_id
1 'polypeptide(L)'
;MCIRDRAKSDSEEIKSELMSAGLWPFFRMRPIDIVALPNDLPKSIFISGFDSHPLAPDFDFIMRGKSAEFNAGLEIVSKLTKGDVNLQIRSNADDVFTKATNVVVNTVSGPHPAGNVGVQIHEIDTLNKGEVVWYINPQDVMVIGRFALTGAYDVSKIISVGGSSISERKYYKTISGASISSIINEKVIDDN
;
A
#
# COMPACT_ATOMS: atom_id res chain seq x y z
N MET A 1 17.89 9.84 -15.83
CA MET A 1 18.06 10.74 -14.68
C MET A 1 17.85 9.89 -13.44
N CYS A 2 18.85 9.72 -12.59
CA CYS A 2 18.82 8.74 -11.50
C CYS A 2 18.10 9.33 -10.28
N ILE A 3 17.22 8.57 -9.64
CA ILE A 3 16.33 9.00 -8.54
C ILE A 3 17.11 9.43 -7.28
N ARG A 4 18.37 9.13 -7.13
CA ARG A 4 19.20 9.71 -6.05
C ARG A 4 19.18 11.25 -6.02
N ASP A 5 18.91 11.89 -7.18
CA ASP A 5 18.73 13.35 -7.25
C ASP A 5 17.29 13.74 -6.86
N ARG A 6 16.32 12.84 -6.97
CA ARG A 6 14.88 13.06 -6.62
C ARG A 6 14.60 13.03 -5.14
N ALA A 7 15.47 12.46 -4.32
CA ALA A 7 15.37 12.61 -2.85
C ALA A 7 15.45 14.07 -2.38
N LYS A 8 15.83 15.00 -3.27
CA LYS A 8 15.82 16.46 -3.04
C LYS A 8 14.65 17.16 -3.72
N SER A 9 13.77 16.44 -4.44
CA SER A 9 12.66 17.04 -5.17
C SER A 9 11.58 17.58 -4.24
N ASP A 10 10.97 18.69 -4.63
CA ASP A 10 9.83 19.30 -3.96
C ASP A 10 8.58 18.40 -4.12
N SER A 11 7.63 18.55 -3.21
CA SER A 11 6.36 17.80 -3.19
C SER A 11 5.60 17.88 -4.53
N GLU A 12 5.60 19.05 -5.16
CA GLU A 12 4.89 19.27 -6.43
C GLU A 12 5.57 18.54 -7.60
N GLU A 13 6.89 18.48 -7.60
CA GLU A 13 7.66 17.73 -8.60
C GLU A 13 7.40 16.22 -8.45
N ILE A 14 7.38 15.73 -7.21
CA ILE A 14 7.05 14.32 -6.91
C ILE A 14 5.63 13.98 -7.38
N LYS A 15 4.65 14.83 -7.08
CA LYS A 15 3.26 14.64 -7.55
C LYS A 15 3.19 14.55 -9.08
N SER A 16 3.84 15.49 -9.77
CA SER A 16 3.88 15.53 -11.22
C SER A 16 4.49 14.25 -11.82
N GLU A 17 5.57 13.76 -11.23
CA GLU A 17 6.21 12.51 -11.68
C GLU A 17 5.33 11.27 -11.42
N LEU A 18 4.72 11.16 -10.24
CA LEU A 18 3.82 10.06 -9.93
C LEU A 18 2.59 10.04 -10.84
N MET A 19 2.06 11.22 -11.18
CA MET A 19 0.95 11.34 -12.15
C MET A 19 1.39 10.93 -13.55
N SER A 20 2.55 11.40 -14.01
CA SER A 20 3.09 11.09 -15.32
C SER A 20 3.41 9.60 -15.49
N ALA A 21 3.86 8.95 -14.41
CA ALA A 21 4.13 7.53 -14.37
C ALA A 21 2.87 6.66 -14.21
N GLY A 22 1.68 7.25 -13.98
CA GLY A 22 0.44 6.51 -13.72
C GLY A 22 0.37 5.86 -12.33
N LEU A 23 1.19 6.32 -11.37
CA LEU A 23 1.25 5.77 -10.00
C LEU A 23 0.32 6.52 -9.03
N TRP A 24 -0.16 7.71 -9.40
CA TRP A 24 -1.02 8.54 -8.57
C TRP A 24 -2.29 7.84 -8.08
N PRO A 25 -3.00 7.01 -8.86
CA PRO A 25 -4.22 6.32 -8.42
C PRO A 25 -4.03 5.36 -7.23
N PHE A 26 -2.80 5.05 -6.83
CA PHE A 26 -2.52 4.27 -5.64
C PHE A 26 -2.88 5.00 -4.34
N PHE A 27 -2.88 6.32 -4.37
CA PHE A 27 -3.31 7.14 -3.23
C PHE A 27 -4.82 7.27 -3.22
N ARG A 28 -5.42 6.86 -2.10
CA ARG A 28 -6.84 6.99 -1.85
C ARG A 28 -7.06 7.99 -0.73
N MET A 29 -8.17 8.71 -0.76
CA MET A 29 -8.49 9.79 0.17
C MET A 29 -9.74 9.46 0.99
N ARG A 30 -9.65 9.66 2.31
CA ARG A 30 -10.79 9.61 3.22
C ARG A 30 -11.23 11.04 3.56
N PRO A 31 -12.55 11.27 3.83
CA PRO A 31 -13.58 10.28 4.16
C PRO A 31 -14.31 9.61 2.98
N ILE A 32 -14.25 10.17 1.78
CA ILE A 32 -15.11 9.75 0.64
C ILE A 32 -14.58 8.55 -0.17
N ASP A 33 -13.39 8.08 0.12
CA ASP A 33 -12.74 6.94 -0.52
C ASP A 33 -12.63 7.03 -2.06
N ILE A 34 -12.12 8.15 -2.53
CA ILE A 34 -11.78 8.37 -3.95
C ILE A 34 -10.26 8.39 -4.14
N VAL A 35 -9.80 8.47 -5.37
CA VAL A 35 -8.40 8.77 -5.67
C VAL A 35 -8.06 10.15 -5.07
N ALA A 36 -6.92 10.26 -4.41
CA ALA A 36 -6.48 11.50 -3.79
C ALA A 36 -6.41 12.65 -4.80
N LEU A 37 -6.91 13.81 -4.42
CA LEU A 37 -6.84 14.99 -5.26
C LEU A 37 -5.43 15.59 -5.16
N PRO A 38 -4.72 15.81 -6.29
CA PRO A 38 -3.34 16.30 -6.26
C PRO A 38 -3.15 17.65 -5.57
N ASN A 39 -4.19 18.49 -5.59
CA ASN A 39 -4.16 19.82 -4.98
C ASN A 39 -4.43 19.81 -3.46
N ASP A 40 -4.89 18.68 -2.93
CA ASP A 40 -5.10 18.55 -1.50
C ASP A 40 -3.79 18.28 -0.77
N LEU A 41 -3.72 18.73 0.47
CA LEU A 41 -2.65 18.41 1.41
C LEU A 41 -3.25 17.53 2.51
N PRO A 42 -2.90 16.23 2.57
CA PRO A 42 -3.45 15.37 3.61
C PRO A 42 -2.89 15.73 4.99
N LYS A 43 -3.73 15.63 6.02
CA LYS A 43 -3.34 15.75 7.42
C LYS A 43 -2.28 14.71 7.78
N SER A 44 -2.46 13.48 7.30
CA SER A 44 -1.55 12.35 7.47
C SER A 44 -1.76 11.32 6.36
N ILE A 45 -0.81 10.37 6.23
CA ILE A 45 -0.92 9.26 5.29
C ILE A 45 -0.86 7.94 6.07
N PHE A 46 -1.76 7.01 5.75
CA PHE A 46 -1.87 5.71 6.41
C PHE A 46 -1.45 4.56 5.50
N ILE A 47 -0.72 3.62 6.08
CA ILE A 47 -0.29 2.38 5.42
C ILE A 47 -0.63 1.23 6.35
N SER A 48 -1.62 0.40 6.01
CA SER A 48 -1.90 -0.79 6.81
C SER A 48 -1.00 -1.94 6.39
N GLY A 49 -0.04 -2.31 7.24
CA GLY A 49 0.89 -3.42 7.03
C GLY A 49 0.25 -4.80 7.18
N PHE A 50 -1.04 -4.87 7.52
CA PHE A 50 -1.79 -6.11 7.58
C PHE A 50 -3.25 -5.90 7.17
N ASP A 51 -3.88 -6.98 6.75
CA ASP A 51 -5.33 -7.04 6.51
C ASP A 51 -5.94 -8.03 7.49
N SER A 52 -7.10 -7.71 8.04
CA SER A 52 -7.81 -8.57 9.00
C SER A 52 -9.03 -9.28 8.41
N HIS A 53 -9.30 -9.11 7.11
CA HIS A 53 -10.36 -9.84 6.44
C HIS A 53 -10.05 -11.34 6.38
N PRO A 54 -11.06 -12.21 6.42
CA PRO A 54 -10.86 -13.65 6.14
C PRO A 54 -10.22 -13.86 4.77
N LEU A 55 -9.22 -14.73 4.68
CA LEU A 55 -8.46 -15.05 3.45
C LEU A 55 -7.70 -13.86 2.83
N ALA A 56 -7.53 -12.77 3.57
CA ALA A 56 -6.72 -11.66 3.13
C ALA A 56 -5.26 -12.07 2.87
N PRO A 57 -4.56 -11.39 1.96
CA PRO A 57 -3.15 -11.65 1.73
C PRO A 57 -2.30 -11.29 2.96
N ASP A 58 -1.31 -12.12 3.25
CA ASP A 58 -0.30 -11.86 4.26
C ASP A 58 0.77 -10.93 3.68
N PHE A 59 0.79 -9.69 4.13
CA PHE A 59 1.75 -8.70 3.65
C PHE A 59 3.17 -8.97 4.17
N ASP A 60 3.35 -9.60 5.33
CA ASP A 60 4.67 -10.01 5.80
C ASP A 60 5.32 -11.00 4.82
N PHE A 61 4.53 -11.96 4.32
CA PHE A 61 4.99 -12.89 3.29
C PHE A 61 5.30 -12.19 1.96
N ILE A 62 4.40 -11.33 1.50
CA ILE A 62 4.52 -10.63 0.20
C ILE A 62 5.73 -9.69 0.17
N MET A 63 5.98 -9.00 1.27
CA MET A 63 6.99 -7.94 1.37
C MET A 63 8.37 -8.43 1.81
N ARG A 64 8.49 -9.71 2.17
CA ARG A 64 9.76 -10.29 2.65
C ARG A 64 10.89 -10.08 1.66
N GLY A 65 12.00 -9.52 2.16
CA GLY A 65 13.18 -9.21 1.36
C GLY A 65 13.04 -7.97 0.44
N LYS A 66 11.99 -7.16 0.64
CA LYS A 66 11.71 -5.95 -0.16
C LYS A 66 11.94 -4.64 0.61
N SER A 67 12.74 -4.68 1.67
CA SER A 67 13.00 -3.51 2.54
C SER A 67 13.58 -2.32 1.79
N ALA A 68 14.43 -2.54 0.78
CA ALA A 68 15.03 -1.45 0.01
C ALA A 68 13.98 -0.70 -0.81
N GLU A 69 13.15 -1.43 -1.55
CA GLU A 69 12.08 -0.84 -2.36
C GLU A 69 11.01 -0.20 -1.47
N PHE A 70 10.65 -0.84 -0.35
CA PHE A 70 9.66 -0.32 0.57
C PHE A 70 10.12 0.99 1.21
N ASN A 71 11.33 1.06 1.74
CA ASN A 71 11.88 2.28 2.34
C ASN A 71 12.07 3.41 1.32
N ALA A 72 12.48 3.09 0.09
CA ALA A 72 12.53 4.10 -0.98
C ALA A 72 11.14 4.66 -1.31
N GLY A 73 10.10 3.82 -1.28
CA GLY A 73 8.72 4.26 -1.44
C GLY A 73 8.24 5.12 -0.29
N LEU A 74 8.56 4.74 0.95
CA LEU A 74 8.23 5.52 2.15
C LEU A 74 8.87 6.90 2.14
N GLU A 75 10.10 7.01 1.65
CA GLU A 75 10.77 8.31 1.48
C GLU A 75 10.00 9.23 0.53
N ILE A 76 9.48 8.69 -0.58
CA ILE A 76 8.64 9.47 -1.50
C ILE A 76 7.30 9.85 -0.85
N VAL A 77 6.62 8.87 -0.23
CA VAL A 77 5.32 9.08 0.41
C VAL A 77 5.40 10.13 1.52
N SER A 78 6.48 10.12 2.32
CA SER A 78 6.66 11.08 3.42
C SER A 78 6.74 12.54 2.97
N LYS A 79 7.08 12.80 1.72
CA LYS A 79 7.15 14.15 1.15
C LYS A 79 5.81 14.69 0.66
N LEU A 80 4.79 13.86 0.62
CA LEU A 80 3.45 14.23 0.15
C LEU A 80 2.54 14.78 1.26
N THR A 81 2.99 14.77 2.50
CA THR A 81 2.28 15.34 3.66
C THR A 81 3.23 16.17 4.51
N LYS A 82 2.66 17.11 5.28
CA LYS A 82 3.36 17.81 6.37
C LYS A 82 3.17 17.12 7.72
N GLY A 83 2.24 16.18 7.78
CA GLY A 83 1.97 15.36 8.96
C GLY A 83 2.71 14.04 8.93
N ASP A 84 2.26 13.12 9.76
CA ASP A 84 2.89 11.81 9.90
C ASP A 84 2.47 10.84 8.79
N VAL A 85 3.39 9.96 8.40
CA VAL A 85 3.08 8.73 7.69
C VAL A 85 2.96 7.62 8.73
N ASN A 86 1.75 7.14 8.94
CA ASN A 86 1.42 6.14 9.94
C ASN A 86 1.45 4.73 9.32
N LEU A 87 2.34 3.87 9.80
CA LEU A 87 2.42 2.47 9.41
C LEU A 87 1.86 1.59 10.55
N GLN A 88 0.74 0.92 10.29
CA GLN A 88 0.11 0.02 11.25
C GLN A 88 0.59 -1.40 11.00
N ILE A 89 1.09 -2.04 12.05
CA ILE A 89 1.63 -3.41 11.97
C ILE A 89 1.05 -4.28 13.09
N ARG A 90 1.15 -5.59 12.94
CA ARG A 90 0.96 -6.52 14.05
C ARG A 90 2.21 -6.62 14.91
N SER A 91 2.07 -7.07 16.17
CA SER A 91 3.19 -7.22 17.10
C SER A 91 4.29 -8.20 16.63
N ASN A 92 3.95 -9.12 15.73
CA ASN A 92 4.84 -10.13 15.17
C ASN A 92 5.19 -9.85 13.69
N ALA A 93 5.08 -8.60 13.24
CA ALA A 93 5.35 -8.22 11.86
C ALA A 93 6.81 -8.46 11.44
N ASP A 94 7.02 -8.71 10.15
CA ASP A 94 8.34 -8.91 9.54
C ASP A 94 9.24 -7.66 9.67
N ASP A 95 10.54 -7.88 9.59
CA ASP A 95 11.58 -6.84 9.63
C ASP A 95 11.38 -5.72 8.60
N VAL A 96 10.77 -6.00 7.48
CA VAL A 96 10.41 -5.01 6.45
C VAL A 96 9.55 -3.89 7.03
N PHE A 97 8.63 -4.22 7.92
CA PHE A 97 7.74 -3.24 8.54
C PHE A 97 8.31 -2.69 9.84
N THR A 98 8.88 -3.54 10.70
CA THR A 98 9.39 -3.10 12.01
C THR A 98 10.62 -2.21 11.91
N LYS A 99 11.41 -2.32 10.83
CA LYS A 99 12.58 -1.50 10.51
C LYS A 99 12.32 -0.44 9.45
N ALA A 100 11.05 -0.15 9.17
CA ALA A 100 10.65 0.88 8.20
C ALA A 100 11.11 2.27 8.66
N THR A 101 11.54 3.10 7.70
CA THR A 101 12.05 4.44 7.95
C THR A 101 11.07 5.52 7.46
N ASN A 102 11.19 6.74 7.98
CA ASN A 102 10.33 7.89 7.62
C ASN A 102 8.83 7.67 7.91
N VAL A 103 8.52 6.85 8.90
CA VAL A 103 7.15 6.55 9.34
C VAL A 103 7.04 6.45 10.85
N VAL A 104 5.85 6.69 11.36
CA VAL A 104 5.46 6.36 12.73
C VAL A 104 4.89 4.95 12.72
N VAL A 105 5.57 4.01 13.36
CA VAL A 105 5.13 2.62 13.43
C VAL A 105 4.17 2.46 14.61
N ASN A 106 2.94 2.02 14.35
CA ASN A 106 1.92 1.78 15.35
C ASN A 106 1.60 0.27 15.40
N THR A 107 1.68 -0.33 16.57
CA THR A 107 1.28 -1.72 16.76
C THR A 107 -0.23 -1.81 17.01
N VAL A 108 -0.91 -2.58 16.18
CA VAL A 108 -2.37 -2.78 16.24
C VAL A 108 -2.68 -4.25 16.54
N SER A 109 -3.59 -4.48 17.47
CA SER A 109 -4.06 -5.81 17.85
C SER A 109 -5.58 -5.89 17.77
N GLY A 110 -6.10 -7.09 17.66
CA GLY A 110 -7.54 -7.35 17.65
C GLY A 110 -8.02 -8.14 16.43
N PRO A 111 -9.28 -8.61 16.49
CA PRO A 111 -9.94 -9.28 15.37
C PRO A 111 -10.30 -8.27 14.27
N HIS A 112 -10.87 -8.77 13.17
CA HIS A 112 -11.52 -7.90 12.20
C HIS A 112 -12.59 -7.01 12.91
N PRO A 113 -12.61 -5.69 12.66
CA PRO A 113 -12.00 -4.95 11.54
C PRO A 113 -10.68 -4.19 11.87
N ALA A 114 -9.86 -4.66 12.80
CA ALA A 114 -8.63 -3.96 13.21
C ALA A 114 -7.67 -3.65 12.05
N GLY A 115 -7.68 -4.44 10.96
CA GLY A 115 -6.91 -4.19 9.74
C GLY A 115 -7.57 -3.23 8.76
N ASN A 116 -8.79 -2.74 9.08
CA ASN A 116 -9.44 -1.77 8.21
C ASN A 116 -8.84 -0.38 8.45
N VAL A 117 -8.33 0.25 7.39
CA VAL A 117 -7.68 1.56 7.48
C VAL A 117 -8.60 2.65 8.06
N GLY A 118 -9.91 2.58 7.81
CA GLY A 118 -10.85 3.53 8.39
C GLY A 118 -10.94 3.44 9.92
N VAL A 119 -10.84 2.23 10.48
CA VAL A 119 -10.76 2.02 11.94
C VAL A 119 -9.43 2.55 12.48
N GLN A 120 -8.33 2.26 11.80
CA GLN A 120 -7.00 2.72 12.19
C GLN A 120 -6.90 4.25 12.18
N ILE A 121 -7.47 4.92 11.17
CA ILE A 121 -7.57 6.39 11.12
C ILE A 121 -8.36 6.92 12.32
N HIS A 122 -9.51 6.28 12.62
CA HIS A 122 -10.33 6.71 13.75
C HIS A 122 -9.60 6.63 15.09
N GLU A 123 -8.83 5.57 15.31
CA GLU A 123 -8.15 5.34 16.58
C GLU A 123 -6.85 6.13 16.75
N ILE A 124 -6.14 6.43 15.64
CA ILE A 124 -4.79 7.01 15.69
C ILE A 124 -4.81 8.51 15.40
N ASP A 125 -5.54 8.94 14.37
CA ASP A 125 -5.59 10.33 13.92
C ASP A 125 -6.97 10.67 13.36
N THR A 126 -7.94 10.77 14.26
CA THR A 126 -9.36 10.98 13.93
C THR A 126 -9.57 12.18 13.03
N LEU A 127 -10.34 11.99 11.96
CA LEU A 127 -10.72 13.04 11.02
C LEU A 127 -11.76 13.98 11.61
N ASN A 128 -11.50 15.27 11.51
CA ASN A 128 -12.47 16.33 11.77
C ASN A 128 -13.09 16.85 10.48
N LYS A 129 -14.15 17.65 10.61
CA LYS A 129 -14.81 18.26 9.45
C LYS A 129 -13.84 19.13 8.65
N GLY A 130 -13.71 18.84 7.37
CA GLY A 130 -12.83 19.55 6.44
C GLY A 130 -11.40 19.01 6.35
N GLU A 131 -11.03 18.05 7.18
CA GLU A 131 -9.74 17.35 7.08
C GLU A 131 -9.81 16.20 6.07
N VAL A 132 -8.67 15.91 5.47
CA VAL A 132 -8.48 14.74 4.59
C VAL A 132 -7.26 13.96 5.03
N VAL A 133 -7.36 12.64 4.96
CA VAL A 133 -6.27 11.68 5.18
C VAL A 133 -6.13 10.83 3.93
N TRP A 134 -4.91 10.58 3.52
CA TRP A 134 -4.66 9.64 2.44
C TRP A 134 -4.28 8.27 3.00
N TYR A 135 -4.48 7.24 2.20
CA TYR A 135 -3.96 5.93 2.49
C TYR A 135 -3.47 5.24 1.22
N ILE A 136 -2.53 4.31 1.40
CA ILE A 136 -1.92 3.56 0.33
C ILE A 136 -1.60 2.14 0.80
N ASN A 137 -1.68 1.16 -0.11
CA ASN A 137 -1.37 -0.23 0.18
C ASN A 137 0.16 -0.45 0.24
N PRO A 138 0.68 -1.32 1.12
CA PRO A 138 2.11 -1.63 1.21
C PRO A 138 2.76 -2.07 -0.10
N GLN A 139 2.07 -2.89 -0.91
CA GLN A 139 2.58 -3.28 -2.23
C GLN A 139 2.71 -2.09 -3.18
N ASP A 140 1.79 -1.12 -3.09
CA ASP A 140 1.81 0.06 -3.95
C ASP A 140 2.93 1.03 -3.52
N VAL A 141 3.23 1.13 -2.22
CA VAL A 141 4.43 1.83 -1.70
C VAL A 141 5.69 1.18 -2.27
N MET A 142 5.78 -0.15 -2.25
CA MET A 142 6.91 -0.89 -2.83
C MET A 142 7.06 -0.61 -4.33
N VAL A 143 5.96 -0.55 -5.09
CA VAL A 143 5.98 -0.21 -6.53
C VAL A 143 6.51 1.20 -6.75
N ILE A 144 6.07 2.18 -5.95
CA ILE A 144 6.61 3.55 -5.99
C ILE A 144 8.10 3.54 -5.70
N GLY A 145 8.54 2.82 -4.67
CA GLY A 145 9.96 2.71 -4.34
C GLY A 145 10.80 2.05 -5.43
N ARG A 146 10.29 1.00 -6.06
CA ARG A 146 10.94 0.36 -7.20
C ARG A 146 11.05 1.32 -8.39
N PHE A 147 9.99 2.04 -8.71
CA PHE A 147 10.02 3.11 -9.70
C PHE A 147 11.04 4.17 -9.33
N ALA A 148 11.09 4.55 -8.05
CA ALA A 148 12.07 5.49 -7.54
C ALA A 148 13.53 4.99 -7.75
N LEU A 149 13.83 3.74 -7.54
CA LEU A 149 15.16 3.15 -7.67
C LEU A 149 15.58 2.85 -9.12
N THR A 150 14.63 2.50 -9.98
CA THR A 150 14.93 1.98 -11.32
C THR A 150 14.49 2.88 -12.46
N GLY A 151 13.57 3.80 -12.23
CA GLY A 151 12.93 4.61 -13.28
C GLY A 151 11.88 3.86 -14.11
N ALA A 152 11.64 2.58 -13.82
CA ALA A 152 10.71 1.74 -14.56
C ALA A 152 9.46 1.41 -13.71
N TYR A 153 8.28 1.54 -14.30
CA TYR A 153 7.03 1.12 -13.68
C TYR A 153 6.87 -0.40 -13.82
N ASP A 154 7.07 -1.12 -12.72
CA ASP A 154 6.81 -2.56 -12.64
C ASP A 154 5.36 -2.79 -12.17
N VAL A 155 4.51 -3.19 -13.10
CA VAL A 155 3.08 -3.47 -12.88
C VAL A 155 2.83 -4.81 -12.16
N SER A 156 3.89 -5.54 -11.78
CA SER A 156 3.74 -6.84 -11.11
C SER A 156 3.12 -6.68 -9.71
N LYS A 157 2.19 -7.57 -9.39
CA LYS A 157 1.49 -7.63 -8.11
C LYS A 157 1.36 -9.08 -7.64
N ILE A 158 1.41 -9.28 -6.33
CA ILE A 158 1.14 -10.58 -5.72
C ILE A 158 -0.29 -10.54 -5.16
N ILE A 159 -1.09 -11.52 -5.52
CA ILE A 159 -2.45 -11.71 -5.03
C ILE A 159 -2.57 -13.06 -4.33
N SER A 160 -3.45 -13.15 -3.36
CA SER A 160 -3.86 -14.43 -2.78
C SER A 160 -5.15 -14.89 -3.47
N VAL A 161 -5.20 -16.18 -3.81
CA VAL A 161 -6.40 -16.81 -4.35
C VAL A 161 -6.77 -17.94 -3.41
N GLY A 162 -8.00 -17.90 -2.89
CA GLY A 162 -8.50 -18.86 -1.90
C GLY A 162 -10.01 -18.91 -1.91
N GLY A 163 -10.56 -19.79 -1.09
CA GLY A 163 -11.98 -20.02 -0.97
C GLY A 163 -12.33 -21.52 -1.16
N SER A 164 -13.57 -21.89 -0.83
CA SER A 164 -14.04 -23.31 -0.93
C SER A 164 -14.07 -23.81 -2.37
N SER A 165 -14.45 -22.93 -3.31
CA SER A 165 -14.56 -23.27 -4.74
C SER A 165 -13.24 -23.16 -5.51
N ILE A 166 -12.10 -23.07 -4.82
CA ILE A 166 -10.77 -23.02 -5.47
C ILE A 166 -9.96 -24.26 -5.09
N SER A 167 -9.53 -25.01 -6.09
CA SER A 167 -8.72 -26.24 -5.91
C SER A 167 -7.28 -25.93 -5.49
N GLU A 168 -6.67 -24.87 -6.03
CA GLU A 168 -5.31 -24.44 -5.73
C GLU A 168 -5.28 -23.11 -4.98
N ARG A 169 -5.27 -23.17 -3.66
CA ARG A 169 -5.23 -22.00 -2.77
C ARG A 169 -3.79 -21.58 -2.54
N LYS A 170 -3.35 -20.50 -3.23
CA LYS A 170 -1.96 -20.01 -3.12
C LYS A 170 -1.82 -18.55 -3.55
N TYR A 171 -0.63 -18.02 -3.37
CA TYR A 171 -0.25 -16.71 -3.92
C TYR A 171 0.16 -16.83 -5.38
N TYR A 172 -0.28 -15.88 -6.18
CA TYR A 172 0.08 -15.75 -7.59
C TYR A 172 0.78 -14.42 -7.84
N LYS A 173 1.91 -14.46 -8.55
CA LYS A 173 2.49 -13.25 -9.13
C LYS A 173 1.80 -12.99 -10.47
N THR A 174 1.21 -11.82 -10.59
CA THR A 174 0.47 -11.37 -11.79
C THR A 174 0.79 -9.92 -12.08
N ILE A 175 0.10 -9.32 -13.00
CA ILE A 175 0.18 -7.89 -13.33
C ILE A 175 -1.14 -7.19 -13.02
N SER A 176 -1.08 -5.91 -12.67
CA SER A 176 -2.29 -5.09 -12.52
C SER A 176 -3.06 -5.05 -13.83
N GLY A 177 -4.37 -5.31 -13.78
CA GLY A 177 -5.23 -5.37 -14.97
C GLY A 177 -5.30 -6.75 -15.66
N ALA A 178 -4.58 -7.76 -15.17
CA ALA A 178 -4.74 -9.13 -15.69
C ALA A 178 -6.16 -9.66 -15.46
N SER A 179 -6.68 -10.41 -16.41
CA SER A 179 -7.97 -11.08 -16.25
C SER A 179 -7.91 -12.13 -15.15
N ILE A 180 -8.86 -12.11 -14.22
CA ILE A 180 -8.96 -13.13 -13.17
C ILE A 180 -9.11 -14.52 -13.78
N SER A 181 -9.86 -14.68 -14.87
CA SER A 181 -10.01 -15.97 -15.55
C SER A 181 -8.69 -16.56 -16.01
N SER A 182 -7.70 -15.75 -16.41
CA SER A 182 -6.37 -16.26 -16.78
C SER A 182 -5.59 -16.87 -15.61
N ILE A 183 -6.00 -16.56 -14.37
CA ILE A 183 -5.34 -17.04 -13.15
C ILE A 183 -6.06 -18.25 -12.56
N ILE A 184 -7.40 -18.25 -12.59
CA ILE A 184 -8.24 -19.25 -11.90
C ILE A 184 -8.93 -20.23 -12.84
N ASN A 185 -8.84 -20.04 -14.16
CA ASN A 185 -9.39 -21.00 -15.14
C ASN A 185 -8.84 -22.41 -14.83
N GLU A 186 -9.61 -23.43 -14.90
CA GLU A 186 -9.25 -24.82 -14.52
C GLU A 186 -9.01 -25.06 -13.02
N LYS A 187 -9.14 -24.03 -12.16
CA LYS A 187 -8.93 -24.14 -10.70
C LYS A 187 -10.22 -23.94 -9.91
N VAL A 188 -11.29 -23.59 -10.58
CA VAL A 188 -12.62 -23.49 -9.98
C VAL A 188 -13.19 -24.91 -9.86
N ILE A 189 -13.62 -25.27 -8.65
CA ILE A 189 -14.35 -26.51 -8.41
C ILE A 189 -15.82 -26.21 -8.72
N ASP A 190 -16.34 -26.85 -9.76
CA ASP A 190 -17.78 -26.82 -10.02
C ASP A 190 -18.47 -27.71 -8.98
N ASP A 191 -19.17 -27.12 -8.03
CA ASP A 191 -20.12 -27.80 -7.18
C ASP A 191 -21.38 -28.08 -8.03
N ASN A 192 -21.41 -29.24 -8.70
CA ASN A 192 -22.64 -29.82 -9.31
C ASN A 192 -23.48 -30.44 -8.21
#